data_8edb72c7b2618f9e5a689f5c3d73ac1d
#
_entry.id   8edb72c7b2618f9e5a689f5c3d73ac1d
#
_cell.length_a   1.000
_cell.length_b   1.000
_cell.length_c   1.000
_cell.angle_alpha   90.00
_cell.angle_beta   90.00
_cell.angle_gamma   90.00
#
_symmetry.space_group_name_H-M   'P 1'
#
loop_
_entity.id
_entity.type
_entity.pdbx_description
1 polymer ?
#
loop_
_entity_poly.entity_id
_entity_poly.type
_entity_poly.pdbx_seq_one_letter_code
_entity_poly.pdbx_strand_id
1 'polypeptide(L)'
;MSRKFMIAAVSTAALALSSVAFAQQGQFGSAQEAKAMLGKAVAAVKADKPRALETFNKGEGGFKDRDLYPFCFNLSDGKFVAAIKELLGTDTRALKDPTGKVFGPELYSAAQKPEGQITEVNYMFPRPGADKTPVAKVTFIARVGDLGCGVGYYK
;
A
#
# COMPACT_ATOMS: atom_id res chain seq x y z
N MET A 1 -63.55 42.07 -29.97
CA MET A 1 -63.37 41.38 -28.72
C MET A 1 -62.25 40.34 -28.91
N SER A 2 -61.03 40.71 -28.58
CA SER A 2 -59.86 39.80 -28.75
C SER A 2 -59.45 39.21 -27.40
N ARG A 3 -59.59 37.93 -27.24
CA ARG A 3 -59.06 37.19 -26.06
C ARG A 3 -57.66 36.78 -26.40
N LYS A 4 -56.68 37.40 -25.74
CA LYS A 4 -55.27 36.98 -25.75
C LYS A 4 -55.10 35.82 -24.75
N PHE A 5 -54.76 34.65 -25.26
CA PHE A 5 -54.29 33.53 -24.43
C PHE A 5 -52.79 33.68 -24.20
N MET A 6 -52.39 33.90 -22.92
CA MET A 6 -51.01 33.78 -22.48
C MET A 6 -50.71 32.31 -22.24
N ILE A 7 -49.76 31.80 -22.98
CA ILE A 7 -49.17 30.46 -22.73
C ILE A 7 -48.00 30.68 -21.79
N ALA A 8 -48.13 30.20 -20.54
CA ALA A 8 -47.03 30.14 -19.59
C ALA A 8 -46.18 28.93 -19.89
N ALA A 9 -44.94 29.13 -20.28
CA ALA A 9 -43.94 28.07 -20.43
C ALA A 9 -43.39 27.70 -19.04
N VAL A 10 -43.72 26.53 -18.58
CA VAL A 10 -43.12 25.95 -17.36
C VAL A 10 -41.82 25.29 -17.75
N SER A 11 -40.70 25.93 -17.41
CA SER A 11 -39.38 25.31 -17.55
C SER A 11 -39.12 24.41 -16.38
N THR A 12 -39.21 23.10 -16.57
CA THR A 12 -38.78 22.10 -15.62
C THR A 12 -37.25 21.95 -15.66
N ALA A 13 -36.55 22.52 -14.68
CA ALA A 13 -35.14 22.29 -14.47
C ALA A 13 -34.96 20.90 -13.87
N ALA A 14 -34.45 19.96 -14.65
CA ALA A 14 -34.04 18.65 -14.18
C ALA A 14 -32.72 18.79 -13.40
N LEU A 15 -32.77 18.73 -12.09
CA LEU A 15 -31.61 18.56 -11.24
C LEU A 15 -31.03 17.12 -11.41
N ALA A 16 -29.95 17.00 -12.15
CA ALA A 16 -29.17 15.78 -12.21
C ALA A 16 -28.42 15.62 -10.88
N LEU A 17 -28.95 14.79 -10.00
CA LEU A 17 -28.27 14.32 -8.80
C LEU A 17 -27.15 13.38 -9.24
N SER A 18 -25.92 13.91 -9.35
CA SER A 18 -24.73 13.12 -9.51
C SER A 18 -24.52 12.33 -8.21
N SER A 19 -24.90 11.05 -8.21
CA SER A 19 -24.59 10.12 -7.13
C SER A 19 -23.07 9.90 -7.13
N VAL A 20 -22.37 10.54 -6.21
CA VAL A 20 -20.98 10.22 -5.90
C VAL A 20 -21.03 8.85 -5.21
N ALA A 21 -20.80 7.79 -5.97
CA ALA A 21 -20.61 6.48 -5.41
C ALA A 21 -19.30 6.49 -4.60
N PHE A 22 -19.41 6.70 -3.29
CA PHE A 22 -18.32 6.36 -2.38
C PHE A 22 -18.14 4.85 -2.46
N ALA A 23 -17.07 4.41 -3.13
CA ALA A 23 -16.65 3.02 -3.08
C ALA A 23 -16.40 2.70 -1.61
N GLN A 24 -17.22 1.82 -1.02
CA GLN A 24 -17.10 1.39 0.35
C GLN A 24 -15.77 0.63 0.45
N GLN A 25 -14.78 1.19 1.14
CA GLN A 25 -13.51 0.52 1.38
C GLN A 25 -13.78 -0.80 2.10
N GLY A 26 -13.22 -1.91 1.58
CA GLY A 26 -13.31 -3.21 2.20
C GLY A 26 -12.64 -3.21 3.59
N GLN A 27 -12.94 -4.24 4.41
CA GLN A 27 -12.34 -4.43 5.73
C GLN A 27 -10.80 -4.56 5.67
N PHE A 28 -10.27 -5.08 4.56
CA PHE A 28 -8.85 -5.28 4.31
C PHE A 28 -8.40 -4.53 3.05
N GLY A 29 -7.11 -4.24 2.97
CA GLY A 29 -6.52 -3.61 1.80
C GLY A 29 -6.48 -4.54 0.58
N SER A 30 -6.71 -3.97 -0.59
CA SER A 30 -6.67 -4.67 -1.88
C SER A 30 -5.27 -4.61 -2.52
N ALA A 31 -5.06 -5.43 -3.55
CA ALA A 31 -3.84 -5.38 -4.37
C ALA A 31 -3.62 -4.00 -5.00
N GLN A 32 -4.69 -3.35 -5.49
CA GLN A 32 -4.60 -2.03 -6.10
C GLN A 32 -4.19 -0.97 -5.08
N GLU A 33 -4.77 -1.01 -3.88
CA GLU A 33 -4.43 -0.08 -2.80
C GLU A 33 -3.00 -0.30 -2.30
N ALA A 34 -2.53 -1.55 -2.22
CA ALA A 34 -1.15 -1.87 -1.87
C ALA A 34 -0.16 -1.31 -2.90
N LYS A 35 -0.42 -1.46 -4.21
CA LYS A 35 0.38 -0.85 -5.28
C LYS A 35 0.39 0.68 -5.19
N ALA A 36 -0.78 1.29 -4.94
CA ALA A 36 -0.89 2.74 -4.81
C ALA A 36 -0.10 3.25 -3.59
N MET A 37 -0.16 2.55 -2.46
CA MET A 37 0.63 2.88 -1.27
C MET A 37 2.13 2.74 -1.53
N LEU A 38 2.57 1.69 -2.23
CA LEU A 38 3.97 1.53 -2.62
C LEU A 38 4.45 2.69 -3.50
N GLY A 39 3.66 3.12 -4.49
CA GLY A 39 3.98 4.28 -5.32
C GLY A 39 4.18 5.56 -4.50
N LYS A 40 3.28 5.81 -3.54
CA LYS A 40 3.42 6.93 -2.59
C LYS A 40 4.66 6.80 -1.70
N ALA A 41 4.96 5.61 -1.21
CA ALA A 41 6.13 5.35 -0.38
C ALA A 41 7.44 5.60 -1.16
N VAL A 42 7.54 5.11 -2.39
CA VAL A 42 8.68 5.37 -3.28
C VAL A 42 8.87 6.87 -3.52
N ALA A 43 7.80 7.60 -3.81
CA ALA A 43 7.85 9.05 -4.01
C ALA A 43 8.30 9.78 -2.74
N ALA A 44 7.80 9.39 -1.56
CA ALA A 44 8.20 9.97 -0.29
C ALA A 44 9.69 9.74 0.02
N VAL A 45 10.21 8.53 -0.20
CA VAL A 45 11.63 8.21 -0.02
C VAL A 45 12.51 9.02 -0.97
N LYS A 46 12.11 9.18 -2.23
CA LYS A 46 12.84 10.02 -3.21
C LYS A 46 12.87 11.49 -2.81
N ALA A 47 11.81 12.00 -2.20
CA ALA A 47 11.72 13.38 -1.77
C ALA A 47 12.55 13.68 -0.52
N ASP A 48 12.41 12.83 0.51
CA ASP A 48 13.12 12.97 1.79
C ASP A 48 13.16 11.59 2.49
N LYS A 49 14.24 10.85 2.25
CA LYS A 49 14.41 9.48 2.78
C LYS A 49 14.30 9.41 4.30
N PRO A 50 15.03 10.19 5.11
CA PRO A 50 14.95 10.10 6.57
C PRO A 50 13.54 10.35 7.10
N ARG A 51 12.89 11.39 6.61
CA ARG A 51 11.51 11.73 6.98
C ARG A 51 10.50 10.67 6.57
N ALA A 52 10.65 10.11 5.36
CA ALA A 52 9.77 9.05 4.88
C ALA A 52 9.84 7.81 5.77
N LEU A 53 11.05 7.34 6.10
CA LEU A 53 11.25 6.17 6.96
C LEU A 53 10.68 6.39 8.37
N GLU A 54 10.87 7.59 8.93
CA GLU A 54 10.26 7.97 10.22
C GLU A 54 8.73 7.93 10.15
N THR A 55 8.14 8.51 9.10
CA THR A 55 6.70 8.53 8.85
C THR A 55 6.12 7.12 8.72
N PHE A 56 6.83 6.24 8.01
CA PHE A 56 6.42 4.82 7.86
C PHE A 56 6.44 4.10 9.21
N ASN A 57 7.48 4.27 10.00
CA ASN A 57 7.61 3.65 11.31
C ASN A 57 6.56 4.14 12.31
N LYS A 58 6.10 5.38 12.18
CA LYS A 58 5.01 5.94 12.99
C LYS A 58 3.62 5.57 12.47
N GLY A 59 3.52 5.08 11.24
CA GLY A 59 2.23 4.82 10.58
C GLY A 59 1.43 6.08 10.30
N GLU A 60 2.11 7.21 10.06
CA GLU A 60 1.52 8.52 9.78
C GLU A 60 1.42 8.79 8.27
N GLY A 61 0.81 9.90 7.87
CA GLY A 61 0.76 10.36 6.49
C GLY A 61 0.00 9.43 5.52
N GLY A 62 -0.90 8.59 6.05
CA GLY A 62 -1.64 7.62 5.25
C GLY A 62 -0.85 6.34 4.93
N PHE A 63 0.31 6.13 5.58
CA PHE A 63 1.13 4.93 5.42
C PHE A 63 0.78 3.79 6.40
N LYS A 64 -0.37 3.88 7.05
CA LYS A 64 -1.02 2.77 7.74
C LYS A 64 -2.50 2.85 7.44
N ASP A 65 -2.99 1.95 6.63
CA ASP A 65 -4.39 1.87 6.24
C ASP A 65 -4.87 0.43 6.37
N ARG A 66 -5.71 0.16 7.40
CA ARG A 66 -6.19 -1.18 7.74
C ARG A 66 -5.01 -2.14 7.96
N ASP A 67 -4.82 -3.13 7.10
CA ASP A 67 -3.71 -4.08 7.14
C ASP A 67 -2.56 -3.74 6.15
N LEU A 68 -2.65 -2.58 5.46
CA LEU A 68 -1.60 -2.09 4.57
C LEU A 68 -0.60 -1.20 5.31
N TYR A 69 0.67 -1.43 5.09
CA TYR A 69 1.78 -0.59 5.55
C TYR A 69 3.02 -0.80 4.67
N PRO A 70 3.84 0.22 4.46
CA PRO A 70 5.11 0.07 3.78
C PRO A 70 6.17 -0.45 4.74
N PHE A 71 7.13 -1.18 4.19
CA PHE A 71 8.39 -1.49 4.85
C PHE A 71 9.55 -1.22 3.89
N CYS A 72 10.73 -0.93 4.43
CA CYS A 72 11.95 -0.74 3.66
C CYS A 72 13.13 -1.38 4.37
N PHE A 73 14.08 -1.89 3.58
CA PHE A 73 15.34 -2.45 4.06
C PHE A 73 16.51 -1.95 3.19
N ASN A 74 17.68 -1.86 3.80
CA ASN A 74 18.90 -1.51 3.07
C ASN A 74 19.32 -2.61 2.11
N LEU A 75 19.74 -2.25 0.92
CA LEU A 75 20.33 -3.19 -0.04
C LEU A 75 21.77 -3.54 0.29
N SER A 76 22.45 -2.74 1.13
CA SER A 76 23.85 -3.01 1.53
C SER A 76 23.98 -4.15 2.54
N ASP A 77 23.07 -4.20 3.55
CA ASP A 77 23.16 -5.15 4.66
C ASP A 77 21.89 -5.98 4.87
N GLY A 78 20.83 -5.71 4.13
CA GLY A 78 19.54 -6.41 4.21
C GLY A 78 18.68 -6.02 5.41
N LYS A 79 19.12 -5.09 6.26
CA LYS A 79 18.41 -4.76 7.50
C LYS A 79 17.21 -3.86 7.27
N PHE A 80 16.10 -4.18 7.95
CA PHE A 80 14.91 -3.33 7.94
C PHE A 80 15.18 -1.99 8.63
N VAL A 81 14.87 -0.90 7.94
CA VAL A 81 14.94 0.49 8.42
C VAL A 81 13.54 1.13 8.59
N ALA A 82 12.53 0.53 7.95
CA ALA A 82 11.13 0.82 8.21
C ALA A 82 10.35 -0.50 8.13
N ALA A 83 9.60 -0.83 9.19
CA ALA A 83 8.81 -2.06 9.27
C ALA A 83 7.93 -2.04 10.53
N ILE A 84 7.17 -3.13 10.74
CA ILE A 84 6.62 -3.40 12.07
C ILE A 84 7.78 -3.53 13.07
N LYS A 85 7.51 -3.14 14.32
CA LYS A 85 8.54 -2.99 15.37
C LYS A 85 9.42 -4.23 15.54
N GLU A 86 8.84 -5.42 15.44
CA GLU A 86 9.52 -6.70 15.64
C GLU A 86 10.56 -6.99 14.54
N LEU A 87 10.43 -6.40 13.38
CA LEU A 87 11.34 -6.61 12.24
C LEU A 87 12.44 -5.55 12.14
N LEU A 88 12.29 -4.39 12.79
CA LEU A 88 13.28 -3.31 12.71
C LEU A 88 14.68 -3.80 13.10
N GLY A 89 15.66 -3.55 12.22
CA GLY A 89 17.06 -3.94 12.43
C GLY A 89 17.36 -5.42 12.14
N THR A 90 16.34 -6.26 11.88
CA THR A 90 16.55 -7.66 11.48
C THR A 90 16.91 -7.76 10.00
N ASP A 91 17.59 -8.84 9.62
CA ASP A 91 17.98 -9.10 8.24
C ASP A 91 16.80 -9.69 7.44
N THR A 92 16.40 -9.01 6.39
CA THR A 92 15.34 -9.46 5.48
C THR A 92 15.61 -10.87 4.95
N ARG A 93 16.86 -11.22 4.66
CA ARG A 93 17.24 -12.51 4.08
C ARG A 93 17.02 -13.68 5.01
N ALA A 94 16.91 -13.45 6.32
CA ALA A 94 16.66 -14.49 7.32
C ALA A 94 15.18 -14.84 7.51
N LEU A 95 14.27 -14.13 6.84
CA LEU A 95 12.83 -14.30 7.04
C LEU A 95 12.34 -15.67 6.53
N LYS A 96 11.60 -16.33 7.40
CA LYS A 96 10.85 -17.56 7.11
C LYS A 96 9.39 -17.35 7.48
N ASP A 97 8.52 -18.00 6.79
CA ASP A 97 7.11 -18.04 7.15
C ASP A 97 6.81 -19.23 8.08
N PRO A 98 5.63 -19.26 8.71
CA PRO A 98 5.24 -20.37 9.62
C PRO A 98 5.15 -21.74 8.96
N THR A 99 5.10 -21.81 7.63
CA THR A 99 5.12 -23.07 6.87
C THR A 99 6.55 -23.60 6.65
N GLY A 100 7.57 -22.81 7.03
CA GLY A 100 8.98 -23.11 6.83
C GLY A 100 9.54 -22.58 5.50
N LYS A 101 8.74 -21.90 4.67
CA LYS A 101 9.23 -21.25 3.46
C LYS A 101 10.17 -20.10 3.82
N VAL A 102 11.40 -20.17 3.32
CA VAL A 102 12.38 -19.07 3.40
C VAL A 102 12.07 -18.08 2.29
N PHE A 103 11.34 -17.00 2.59
CA PHE A 103 10.92 -16.02 1.61
C PHE A 103 11.77 -14.75 1.60
N GLY A 104 12.56 -14.52 2.62
CA GLY A 104 13.40 -13.34 2.76
C GLY A 104 14.36 -13.11 1.59
N PRO A 105 15.08 -14.12 1.09
CA PRO A 105 15.92 -13.99 -0.10
C PRO A 105 15.15 -13.59 -1.37
N GLU A 106 13.89 -14.01 -1.51
CA GLU A 106 13.04 -13.60 -2.63
C GLU A 106 12.70 -12.10 -2.56
N LEU A 107 12.37 -11.58 -1.35
CA LEU A 107 12.16 -10.15 -1.13
C LEU A 107 13.42 -9.34 -1.45
N TYR A 108 14.55 -9.79 -0.96
CA TYR A 108 15.83 -9.12 -1.17
C TYR A 108 16.24 -9.09 -2.66
N SER A 109 16.12 -10.23 -3.34
CA SER A 109 16.39 -10.34 -4.77
C SER A 109 15.43 -9.49 -5.63
N ALA A 110 14.15 -9.46 -5.27
CA ALA A 110 13.15 -8.62 -5.94
C ALA A 110 13.52 -7.13 -5.90
N ALA A 111 14.09 -6.68 -4.78
CA ALA A 111 14.52 -5.29 -4.58
C ALA A 111 15.82 -4.92 -5.33
N GLN A 112 16.56 -5.89 -5.83
CA GLN A 112 17.78 -5.63 -6.61
C GLN A 112 17.51 -5.33 -8.09
N LYS A 113 16.27 -5.52 -8.54
CA LYS A 113 15.86 -5.18 -9.90
C LYS A 113 15.92 -3.67 -10.13
N PRO A 114 15.99 -3.21 -11.40
CA PRO A 114 16.05 -1.78 -11.71
C PRO A 114 14.89 -1.00 -11.10
N GLU A 115 15.13 0.27 -10.74
CA GLU A 115 14.07 1.18 -10.29
C GLU A 115 12.93 1.27 -11.31
N GLY A 116 11.70 1.41 -10.81
CA GLY A 116 10.48 1.43 -11.63
C GLY A 116 9.89 0.05 -11.90
N GLN A 117 10.64 -1.03 -11.67
CA GLN A 117 10.13 -2.40 -11.77
C GLN A 117 9.53 -2.84 -10.43
N ILE A 118 8.27 -3.28 -10.45
CA ILE A 118 7.57 -3.88 -9.30
C ILE A 118 7.60 -5.40 -9.46
N THR A 119 8.00 -6.10 -8.41
CA THR A 119 8.03 -7.58 -8.35
C THR A 119 7.11 -8.06 -7.24
N GLU A 120 6.38 -9.14 -7.49
CA GLU A 120 5.52 -9.79 -6.49
C GLU A 120 6.27 -10.93 -5.79
N VAL A 121 6.11 -11.01 -4.46
CA VAL A 121 6.60 -12.12 -3.64
C VAL A 121 5.45 -12.66 -2.78
N ASN A 122 5.26 -13.97 -2.78
CA ASN A 122 4.15 -14.65 -2.11
C ASN A 122 4.67 -15.49 -0.93
N TYR A 123 4.06 -15.32 0.24
CA TYR A 123 4.39 -16.06 1.46
C TYR A 123 3.22 -16.04 2.45
N MET A 124 3.32 -16.78 3.53
CA MET A 124 2.35 -16.75 4.62
C MET A 124 2.81 -15.77 5.70
N PHE A 125 1.93 -14.90 6.17
CA PHE A 125 2.25 -13.95 7.23
C PHE A 125 0.99 -13.58 8.02
N PRO A 126 1.08 -13.36 9.35
CA PRO A 126 -0.08 -12.92 10.11
C PRO A 126 -0.44 -11.46 9.77
N ARG A 127 -1.73 -11.15 9.77
CA ARG A 127 -2.20 -9.76 9.69
C ARG A 127 -1.75 -8.97 10.92
N PRO A 128 -1.56 -7.65 10.79
CA PRO A 128 -1.32 -6.79 11.95
C PRO A 128 -2.42 -6.96 12.99
N GLY A 129 -2.04 -7.06 14.27
CA GLY A 129 -2.99 -7.22 15.37
C GLY A 129 -2.65 -8.38 16.31
N ALA A 130 -3.60 -8.73 17.18
CA ALA A 130 -3.42 -9.78 18.19
C ALA A 130 -3.50 -11.20 17.61
N ASP A 131 -4.30 -11.41 16.56
CA ASP A 131 -4.39 -12.70 15.86
C ASP A 131 -3.11 -12.94 15.05
N LYS A 132 -2.40 -14.00 15.38
CA LYS A 132 -1.15 -14.41 14.72
C LYS A 132 -1.32 -15.56 13.73
N THR A 133 -2.57 -15.89 13.38
CA THR A 133 -2.86 -16.89 12.35
C THR A 133 -2.27 -16.47 11.01
N PRO A 134 -1.40 -17.28 10.37
CA PRO A 134 -0.82 -16.96 9.08
C PRO A 134 -1.88 -16.95 7.98
N VAL A 135 -1.82 -15.93 7.13
CA VAL A 135 -2.69 -15.78 5.96
C VAL A 135 -1.83 -15.58 4.72
N ALA A 136 -2.31 -16.02 3.57
CA ALA A 136 -1.60 -15.82 2.31
C ALA A 136 -1.42 -14.33 2.02
N LYS A 137 -0.17 -13.90 1.89
CA LYS A 137 0.23 -12.51 1.63
C LYS A 137 0.96 -12.41 0.30
N VAL A 138 0.63 -11.37 -0.46
CA VAL A 138 1.36 -10.95 -1.65
C VAL A 138 1.98 -9.60 -1.37
N THR A 139 3.28 -9.48 -1.57
CA THR A 139 4.00 -8.22 -1.38
C THR A 139 4.55 -7.73 -2.70
N PHE A 140 4.27 -6.48 -3.02
CA PHE A 140 4.88 -5.75 -4.11
C PHE A 140 6.17 -5.11 -3.62
N ILE A 141 7.28 -5.38 -4.31
CA ILE A 141 8.61 -4.85 -3.99
C ILE A 141 9.09 -3.96 -5.12
N ALA A 142 9.67 -2.81 -4.76
CA ALA A 142 10.35 -1.91 -5.67
C ALA A 142 11.67 -1.44 -5.05
N ARG A 143 12.66 -1.20 -5.92
CA ARG A 143 13.90 -0.52 -5.54
C ARG A 143 13.68 0.99 -5.52
N VAL A 144 14.24 1.67 -4.53
CA VAL A 144 14.32 3.13 -4.47
C VAL A 144 15.68 3.52 -3.88
N GLY A 145 16.59 3.95 -4.76
CA GLY A 145 17.98 4.24 -4.39
C GLY A 145 18.70 3.02 -3.80
N ASP A 146 19.14 3.14 -2.57
CA ASP A 146 19.83 2.11 -1.79
C ASP A 146 18.89 1.24 -0.94
N LEU A 147 17.57 1.41 -1.12
CA LEU A 147 16.53 0.66 -0.39
C LEU A 147 15.74 -0.28 -1.30
N GLY A 148 15.32 -1.41 -0.73
CA GLY A 148 14.17 -2.17 -1.18
C GLY A 148 12.96 -1.82 -0.34
N CYS A 149 11.87 -1.36 -0.94
CA CYS A 149 10.64 -1.03 -0.24
C CYS A 149 9.49 -1.89 -0.75
N GLY A 150 8.58 -2.24 0.13
CA GLY A 150 7.43 -3.08 -0.20
C GLY A 150 6.16 -2.72 0.55
N VAL A 151 5.03 -3.08 -0.05
CA VAL A 151 3.71 -3.08 0.58
C VAL A 151 3.03 -4.40 0.23
N GLY A 152 2.53 -5.10 1.24
CA GLY A 152 1.82 -6.36 1.06
C GLY A 152 0.33 -6.24 1.35
N TYR A 153 -0.46 -7.03 0.65
CA TYR A 153 -1.87 -7.26 0.94
C TYR A 153 -2.11 -8.75 1.20
N TYR A 154 -3.23 -9.09 1.84
CA TYR A 154 -3.61 -10.47 2.17
C TYR A 154 -4.74 -10.95 1.26
N LYS A 155 -4.65 -12.20 0.81
CA LYS A 155 -5.69 -12.84 -0.03
C LYS A 155 -6.90 -13.27 0.79
#